data_419aafd40572529df27bc9fb26eb07ca
#
_entry.id   419aafd40572529df27bc9fb26eb07ca
#
_cell.length_a   1.000
_cell.length_b   1.000
_cell.length_c   1.000
_cell.angle_alpha   90.00
_cell.angle_beta   90.00
_cell.angle_gamma   90.00
#
_symmetry.space_group_name_H-M   'P 1'
#
loop_
_entity.id
_entity.type
_entity.pdbx_description
1 polymer ?
#
loop_
_entity_poly.entity_id
_entity_poly.type
_entity_poly.pdbx_seq_one_letter_code
_entity_poly.pdbx_strand_id
1 'polypeptide(L)'
;DSFTMSDERFINNEYHVKFDVSFNKKNTLKFFESENIFPSIPKKKDLLLIPVMVDLQLNKISLFTNNVFYKEWNNHHERYYLLNYILPSEDLEDVGLLSQNSQLIEDYDFKKIIRKYDLNDFIIAIIYKNNDKITVLSKIQLNQSLKVDNKKFETVDLLKEKDLNLILVSLKNAYENYWKSINQINTSIKLPLTISINATKHKKIKIFEYALNELDLVSNFEILRLNNNNIFFKIIYNGSPNRFI
;
A
#
# COMPACT_ATOMS: atom_id res chain seq x y z
N ASP A 1 8.96 10.40 21.47
CA ASP A 1 7.79 9.56 21.69
C ASP A 1 6.79 10.34 22.54
N SER A 2 5.52 10.20 22.26
CA SER A 2 4.42 10.82 23.02
C SER A 2 3.25 9.86 23.11
N PHE A 3 2.41 10.04 24.10
CA PHE A 3 1.15 9.30 24.19
C PHE A 3 0.04 10.21 24.71
N THR A 4 -1.20 9.90 24.31
CA THR A 4 -2.41 10.48 24.87
C THR A 4 -3.34 9.38 25.34
N MET A 5 -4.05 9.63 26.43
CA MET A 5 -5.05 8.73 26.96
C MET A 5 -6.43 9.27 26.67
N SER A 6 -7.36 8.39 26.30
CA SER A 6 -8.76 8.70 26.05
C SER A 6 -9.66 7.53 26.41
N ASP A 7 -10.98 7.76 26.43
CA ASP A 7 -12.00 6.73 26.65
C ASP A 7 -11.80 5.93 27.96
N GLU A 8 -11.42 6.61 29.04
CA GLU A 8 -11.28 6.00 30.37
C GLU A 8 -12.65 5.54 30.88
N ARG A 9 -12.76 4.25 31.21
CA ARG A 9 -14.00 3.63 31.72
C ARG A 9 -13.68 2.59 32.75
N PHE A 10 -14.50 2.52 33.80
CA PHE A 10 -14.44 1.44 34.79
C PHE A 10 -15.69 0.57 34.63
N ILE A 11 -15.54 -0.65 34.10
CA ILE A 11 -16.63 -1.56 33.78
C ILE A 11 -16.33 -2.92 34.39
N ASN A 12 -17.28 -3.51 35.10
CA ASN A 12 -17.17 -4.83 35.72
C ASN A 12 -15.87 -5.04 36.56
N ASN A 13 -15.49 -4.05 37.35
CA ASN A 13 -14.29 -4.05 38.16
C ASN A 13 -12.95 -4.02 37.34
N GLU A 14 -13.01 -3.71 36.05
CA GLU A 14 -11.87 -3.55 35.16
C GLU A 14 -11.75 -2.10 34.68
N TYR A 15 -10.52 -1.60 34.62
CA TYR A 15 -10.21 -0.27 34.09
C TYR A 15 -9.84 -0.37 32.62
N HIS A 16 -10.64 0.24 31.76
CA HIS A 16 -10.44 0.30 30.33
C HIS A 16 -9.96 1.70 29.96
N VAL A 17 -8.90 1.78 29.17
CA VAL A 17 -8.34 3.03 28.67
C VAL A 17 -7.79 2.84 27.27
N LYS A 18 -7.97 3.84 26.42
CA LYS A 18 -7.37 3.86 25.09
C LYS A 18 -6.12 4.73 25.12
N PHE A 19 -5.02 4.16 24.63
CA PHE A 19 -3.76 4.88 24.44
C PHE A 19 -3.53 5.11 22.95
N ASP A 20 -3.30 6.36 22.57
CA ASP A 20 -2.73 6.72 21.27
C ASP A 20 -1.24 7.03 21.48
N VAL A 21 -0.35 6.17 20.95
CA VAL A 21 1.09 6.27 21.16
C VAL A 21 1.77 6.63 19.85
N SER A 22 2.62 7.65 19.87
CA SER A 22 3.45 8.06 18.75
C SER A 22 4.91 7.80 19.04
N PHE A 23 5.58 7.08 18.14
CA PHE A 23 7.00 6.77 18.22
C PHE A 23 7.82 7.61 17.25
N ASN A 24 9.00 8.06 17.68
CA ASN A 24 9.96 8.64 16.75
C ASN A 24 10.50 7.55 15.82
N LYS A 25 10.20 7.67 14.52
CA LYS A 25 10.53 6.68 13.50
C LYS A 25 12.01 6.31 13.49
N LYS A 26 12.91 7.31 13.55
CA LYS A 26 14.36 7.10 13.50
C LYS A 26 14.88 6.34 14.72
N ASN A 27 14.37 6.67 15.91
CA ASN A 27 14.75 5.98 17.15
C ASN A 27 14.21 4.55 17.16
N THR A 28 12.98 4.35 16.67
CA THR A 28 12.37 3.01 16.56
C THR A 28 13.17 2.12 15.60
N LEU A 29 13.59 2.66 14.44
CA LEU A 29 14.40 1.89 13.50
C LEU A 29 15.78 1.55 14.07
N LYS A 30 16.43 2.47 14.79
CA LYS A 30 17.69 2.19 15.49
C LYS A 30 17.53 1.12 16.56
N PHE A 31 16.43 1.16 17.32
CA PHE A 31 16.11 0.12 18.29
C PHE A 31 15.94 -1.24 17.62
N PHE A 32 15.17 -1.33 16.55
CA PHE A 32 15.02 -2.58 15.80
C PHE A 32 16.35 -3.08 15.23
N GLU A 33 17.20 -2.19 14.72
CA GLU A 33 18.54 -2.55 14.24
C GLU A 33 19.39 -3.14 15.38
N SER A 34 19.35 -2.59 16.61
CA SER A 34 20.07 -3.14 17.76
C SER A 34 19.61 -4.53 18.16
N GLU A 35 18.32 -4.85 17.89
CA GLU A 35 17.73 -6.17 18.11
C GLU A 35 17.86 -7.11 16.89
N ASN A 36 18.65 -6.73 15.87
CA ASN A 36 18.78 -7.44 14.60
C ASN A 36 17.45 -7.59 13.81
N ILE A 37 16.51 -6.68 14.02
CA ILE A 37 15.25 -6.60 13.27
C ILE A 37 15.38 -5.52 12.22
N PHE A 38 15.23 -5.89 10.95
CA PHE A 38 15.38 -4.98 9.81
C PHE A 38 14.03 -4.85 9.07
N PRO A 39 13.13 -3.95 9.53
CA PRO A 39 11.83 -3.80 8.91
C PRO A 39 11.95 -3.17 7.52
N SER A 40 11.14 -3.63 6.57
CA SER A 40 10.95 -2.92 5.31
C SER A 40 10.02 -1.72 5.51
N ILE A 41 10.27 -0.64 4.75
CA ILE A 41 9.45 0.58 4.80
C ILE A 41 8.86 0.81 3.41
N PRO A 42 7.74 0.15 3.06
CA PRO A 42 7.09 0.37 1.78
C PRO A 42 6.42 1.74 1.74
N LYS A 43 6.43 2.36 0.56
CA LYS A 43 5.78 3.66 0.34
C LYS A 43 4.28 3.49 0.10
N LYS A 44 3.52 4.55 0.39
CA LYS A 44 2.12 4.67 -0.05
C LYS A 44 2.04 4.62 -1.57
N LYS A 45 0.97 4.02 -2.10
CA LYS A 45 0.80 3.80 -3.53
C LYS A 45 -0.65 3.98 -3.93
N ASP A 46 -0.88 4.79 -4.98
CA ASP A 46 -2.16 4.88 -5.64
C ASP A 46 -2.28 3.77 -6.68
N LEU A 47 -3.44 3.13 -6.77
CA LEU A 47 -3.77 2.10 -7.75
C LEU A 47 -5.23 2.16 -8.16
N LEU A 48 -5.51 1.71 -9.39
CA LEU A 48 -6.87 1.55 -9.86
C LEU A 48 -7.45 0.22 -9.35
N LEU A 49 -8.62 0.27 -8.72
CA LEU A 49 -9.36 -0.92 -8.35
C LEU A 49 -10.65 -1.02 -9.14
N ILE A 50 -10.85 -2.13 -9.84
CA ILE A 50 -12.07 -2.42 -10.60
C ILE A 50 -12.78 -3.61 -9.95
N PRO A 51 -13.75 -3.38 -9.05
CA PRO A 51 -14.56 -4.44 -8.48
C PRO A 51 -15.72 -4.77 -9.43
N VAL A 52 -15.83 -6.03 -9.81
CA VAL A 52 -16.91 -6.55 -10.64
C VAL A 52 -17.61 -7.66 -9.88
N MET A 53 -18.91 -7.55 -9.65
CA MET A 53 -19.68 -8.61 -8.99
C MET A 53 -20.49 -9.38 -10.03
N VAL A 54 -20.37 -10.72 -10.01
CA VAL A 54 -21.09 -11.65 -10.87
C VAL A 54 -21.99 -12.52 -10.02
N ASP A 55 -23.29 -12.36 -10.15
CA ASP A 55 -24.27 -13.26 -9.52
C ASP A 55 -24.49 -14.45 -10.46
N LEU A 56 -23.98 -15.63 -10.04
CA LEU A 56 -24.03 -16.84 -10.87
C LEU A 56 -25.43 -17.42 -10.99
N GLN A 57 -26.31 -17.15 -10.04
CA GLN A 57 -27.71 -17.64 -10.11
C GLN A 57 -28.57 -16.79 -11.04
N LEU A 58 -28.41 -15.47 -10.95
CA LEU A 58 -29.16 -14.53 -11.79
C LEU A 58 -28.50 -14.32 -13.16
N ASN A 59 -27.30 -14.87 -13.36
CA ASN A 59 -26.44 -14.62 -14.54
C ASN A 59 -26.31 -13.10 -14.82
N LYS A 60 -26.07 -12.34 -13.73
CA LYS A 60 -26.08 -10.88 -13.77
C LYS A 60 -24.75 -10.33 -13.28
N ILE A 61 -24.20 -9.37 -14.05
CA ILE A 61 -23.05 -8.56 -13.63
C ILE A 61 -23.55 -7.28 -12.99
N SER A 62 -22.96 -6.93 -11.85
CA SER A 62 -23.19 -5.68 -11.14
C SER A 62 -21.91 -4.89 -11.06
N LEU A 63 -21.96 -3.64 -11.54
CA LEU A 63 -20.88 -2.67 -11.62
C LEU A 63 -21.26 -1.42 -10.81
N PHE A 64 -20.29 -0.60 -10.47
CA PHE A 64 -20.46 0.71 -9.84
C PHE A 64 -21.45 0.69 -8.66
N THR A 65 -22.37 1.64 -8.61
CA THR A 65 -23.37 1.75 -7.54
C THR A 65 -24.30 0.56 -7.40
N ASN A 66 -24.39 -0.33 -8.38
CA ASN A 66 -25.13 -1.59 -8.28
C ASN A 66 -24.31 -2.71 -7.61
N ASN A 67 -23.02 -2.46 -7.34
CA ASN A 67 -22.10 -3.39 -6.69
C ASN A 67 -21.82 -2.92 -5.26
N VAL A 68 -22.18 -3.72 -4.27
CA VAL A 68 -21.99 -3.39 -2.85
C VAL A 68 -20.51 -3.21 -2.49
N PHE A 69 -19.62 -3.99 -3.12
CA PHE A 69 -18.19 -3.85 -2.90
C PHE A 69 -17.65 -2.52 -3.42
N TYR A 70 -18.15 -2.03 -4.55
CA TYR A 70 -17.77 -0.73 -5.07
C TYR A 70 -18.19 0.40 -4.11
N LYS A 71 -19.43 0.35 -3.59
CA LYS A 71 -19.94 1.35 -2.65
C LYS A 71 -19.15 1.42 -1.36
N GLU A 72 -18.85 0.26 -0.79
CA GLU A 72 -18.30 0.17 0.56
C GLU A 72 -16.77 0.12 0.59
N TRP A 73 -16.12 0.00 -0.57
CA TRP A 73 -14.66 -0.21 -0.60
C TRP A 73 -13.89 0.87 0.16
N ASN A 74 -14.17 2.14 -0.09
CA ASN A 74 -13.43 3.25 0.51
C ASN A 74 -13.99 3.71 1.87
N ASN A 75 -15.11 3.13 2.33
CA ASN A 75 -15.66 3.44 3.66
C ASN A 75 -14.83 2.82 4.80
N HIS A 76 -14.07 1.76 4.50
CA HIS A 76 -13.17 1.11 5.45
C HIS A 76 -11.71 1.51 5.17
N HIS A 77 -11.22 2.53 5.88
CA HIS A 77 -9.85 3.00 5.75
C HIS A 77 -9.11 2.89 7.09
N GLU A 78 -8.06 2.07 7.10
CA GLU A 78 -7.17 1.94 8.26
C GLU A 78 -5.91 2.77 8.07
N ARG A 79 -5.43 3.43 9.13
CA ARG A 79 -4.25 4.31 9.06
C ARG A 79 -2.97 3.61 8.59
N TYR A 80 -2.87 2.31 8.82
CA TYR A 80 -1.70 1.51 8.42
C TYR A 80 -1.75 1.01 6.98
N TYR A 81 -2.86 1.25 6.25
CA TYR A 81 -2.93 0.91 4.84
C TYR A 81 -2.06 1.84 4.01
N LEU A 82 -1.30 1.23 3.09
CA LEU A 82 -0.37 1.91 2.19
C LEU A 82 -0.94 2.06 0.78
N LEU A 83 -1.93 1.21 0.44
CA LEU A 83 -2.61 1.26 -0.84
C LEU A 83 -3.80 2.22 -0.76
N ASN A 84 -3.81 3.19 -1.68
CA ASN A 84 -4.93 4.08 -1.91
C ASN A 84 -5.68 3.63 -3.16
N TYR A 85 -6.94 3.27 -3.00
CA TYR A 85 -7.74 2.67 -4.06
C TYR A 85 -8.53 3.74 -4.79
N ILE A 86 -8.23 3.96 -6.08
CA ILE A 86 -8.99 4.79 -7.00
C ILE A 86 -10.00 3.89 -7.70
N LEU A 87 -11.28 4.17 -7.55
CA LEU A 87 -12.36 3.43 -8.20
C LEU A 87 -12.73 4.12 -9.52
N PRO A 88 -13.11 3.37 -10.58
CA PRO A 88 -13.62 3.94 -11.82
C PRO A 88 -14.86 4.80 -11.54
N SER A 89 -15.01 5.91 -12.26
CA SER A 89 -16.20 6.75 -12.15
C SER A 89 -17.39 6.10 -12.86
N GLU A 90 -18.60 6.32 -12.32
CA GLU A 90 -19.83 5.86 -12.99
C GLU A 90 -20.25 6.87 -14.08
N ASP A 91 -19.39 7.06 -15.08
CA ASP A 91 -19.67 7.88 -16.25
C ASP A 91 -20.03 7.01 -17.48
N LEU A 92 -20.53 7.66 -18.53
CA LEU A 92 -20.98 6.95 -19.73
C LEU A 92 -19.85 6.17 -20.42
N GLU A 93 -18.62 6.66 -20.33
CA GLU A 93 -17.46 6.00 -20.94
C GLU A 93 -17.09 4.73 -20.18
N ASP A 94 -16.95 4.81 -18.85
CA ASP A 94 -16.59 3.67 -18.02
C ASP A 94 -17.69 2.60 -18.00
N VAL A 95 -18.98 3.04 -17.96
CA VAL A 95 -20.12 2.14 -18.11
C VAL A 95 -20.08 1.44 -19.47
N GLY A 96 -19.82 2.19 -20.55
CA GLY A 96 -19.69 1.63 -21.90
C GLY A 96 -18.54 0.63 -22.03
N LEU A 97 -17.40 0.92 -21.44
CA LEU A 97 -16.22 0.04 -21.45
C LEU A 97 -16.44 -1.26 -20.66
N LEU A 98 -17.11 -1.20 -19.51
CA LEU A 98 -17.26 -2.36 -18.63
C LEU A 98 -18.49 -3.21 -18.91
N SER A 99 -19.56 -2.65 -19.52
CA SER A 99 -20.81 -3.38 -19.78
C SER A 99 -20.83 -4.20 -21.06
N GLN A 100 -19.90 -3.95 -21.99
CA GLN A 100 -19.92 -4.56 -23.33
C GLN A 100 -19.62 -6.06 -23.37
N ASN A 101 -19.07 -6.68 -22.30
CA ASN A 101 -18.57 -8.05 -22.33
C ASN A 101 -18.97 -8.87 -21.09
N SER A 102 -20.26 -8.94 -20.82
CA SER A 102 -20.79 -9.60 -19.62
C SER A 102 -20.62 -11.13 -19.58
N GLN A 103 -20.40 -11.80 -20.70
CA GLN A 103 -20.39 -13.27 -20.78
C GLN A 103 -19.04 -13.92 -20.44
N LEU A 104 -17.92 -13.19 -20.59
CA LEU A 104 -16.56 -13.68 -20.34
C LEU A 104 -15.73 -12.63 -19.61
N ILE A 105 -16.20 -12.19 -18.45
CA ILE A 105 -15.55 -11.10 -17.69
C ILE A 105 -14.11 -11.44 -17.28
N GLU A 106 -13.78 -12.72 -17.12
CA GLU A 106 -12.40 -13.16 -16.81
C GLU A 106 -11.43 -12.89 -17.97
N ASP A 107 -11.89 -13.02 -19.20
CA ASP A 107 -11.09 -12.83 -20.42
C ASP A 107 -11.16 -11.40 -20.95
N TYR A 108 -11.97 -10.53 -20.29
CA TYR A 108 -12.11 -9.16 -20.71
C TYR A 108 -10.80 -8.39 -20.62
N ASP A 109 -10.47 -7.63 -21.67
CA ASP A 109 -9.31 -6.75 -21.70
C ASP A 109 -9.61 -5.39 -21.06
N PHE A 110 -9.28 -5.26 -19.78
CA PHE A 110 -9.43 -4.03 -19.00
C PHE A 110 -8.45 -2.92 -19.40
N LYS A 111 -7.57 -3.11 -20.41
CA LYS A 111 -6.52 -2.12 -20.74
C LYS A 111 -7.08 -0.76 -21.10
N LYS A 112 -8.25 -0.68 -21.74
CA LYS A 112 -8.85 0.60 -22.14
C LYS A 112 -9.19 1.44 -20.92
N ILE A 113 -9.89 0.86 -19.94
CA ILE A 113 -10.25 1.58 -18.70
C ILE A 113 -9.00 1.89 -17.86
N ILE A 114 -8.03 0.98 -17.77
CA ILE A 114 -6.78 1.22 -17.03
C ILE A 114 -6.03 2.42 -17.61
N ARG A 115 -5.92 2.52 -18.94
CA ARG A 115 -5.25 3.64 -19.62
C ARG A 115 -5.94 4.99 -19.39
N LYS A 116 -7.27 5.02 -19.24
CA LYS A 116 -8.01 6.24 -18.96
C LYS A 116 -7.57 6.90 -17.67
N TYR A 117 -7.21 6.11 -16.65
CA TYR A 117 -6.80 6.60 -15.35
C TYR A 117 -5.30 6.91 -15.23
N ASP A 118 -4.52 6.69 -16.31
CA ASP A 118 -3.05 6.92 -16.32
C ASP A 118 -2.31 6.27 -15.14
N LEU A 119 -2.80 5.11 -14.70
CA LEU A 119 -2.23 4.33 -13.61
C LEU A 119 -1.63 3.03 -14.17
N ASN A 120 -0.39 2.72 -13.75
CA ASN A 120 0.28 1.48 -14.13
C ASN A 120 -0.06 0.33 -13.19
N ASP A 121 -0.47 0.66 -11.96
CA ASP A 121 -0.81 -0.31 -10.92
C ASP A 121 -2.32 -0.43 -10.80
N PHE A 122 -2.80 -1.67 -10.81
CA PHE A 122 -4.23 -1.94 -10.76
C PHE A 122 -4.56 -3.27 -10.11
N ILE A 123 -5.79 -3.39 -9.63
CA ILE A 123 -6.41 -4.62 -9.16
C ILE A 123 -7.77 -4.76 -9.83
N ILE A 124 -8.00 -5.90 -10.47
CA ILE A 124 -9.31 -6.29 -10.96
C ILE A 124 -9.82 -7.38 -10.03
N ALA A 125 -10.87 -7.07 -9.27
CA ALA A 125 -11.49 -8.00 -8.33
C ALA A 125 -12.81 -8.50 -8.91
N ILE A 126 -12.82 -9.74 -9.42
CA ILE A 126 -14.02 -10.39 -9.93
C ILE A 126 -14.63 -11.22 -8.80
N ILE A 127 -15.80 -10.81 -8.34
CA ILE A 127 -16.48 -11.35 -7.16
C ILE A 127 -17.65 -12.19 -7.61
N TYR A 128 -17.51 -13.50 -7.55
CA TYR A 128 -18.56 -14.46 -7.88
C TYR A 128 -19.42 -14.72 -6.65
N LYS A 129 -20.71 -14.43 -6.76
CA LYS A 129 -21.71 -14.77 -5.76
C LYS A 129 -22.49 -16.00 -6.20
N ASN A 130 -22.50 -17.03 -5.37
CA ASN A 130 -23.30 -18.24 -5.55
C ASN A 130 -23.99 -18.59 -4.23
N ASN A 131 -25.26 -18.24 -4.08
CA ASN A 131 -25.99 -18.31 -2.81
C ASN A 131 -25.29 -17.55 -1.69
N ASP A 132 -24.88 -18.28 -0.64
CA ASP A 132 -24.15 -17.83 0.53
C ASP A 132 -22.62 -17.95 0.38
N LYS A 133 -22.13 -18.28 -0.82
CA LYS A 133 -20.70 -18.42 -1.11
C LYS A 133 -20.21 -17.27 -1.99
N ILE A 134 -19.11 -16.70 -1.58
CA ILE A 134 -18.42 -15.66 -2.35
C ILE A 134 -17.03 -16.18 -2.74
N THR A 135 -16.70 -16.13 -4.02
CA THR A 135 -15.36 -16.41 -4.53
C THR A 135 -14.82 -15.15 -5.19
N VAL A 136 -13.65 -14.71 -4.81
CA VAL A 136 -13.02 -13.52 -5.37
C VAL A 136 -11.75 -13.91 -6.12
N LEU A 137 -11.78 -13.71 -7.44
CA LEU A 137 -10.62 -13.82 -8.30
C LEU A 137 -10.02 -12.42 -8.48
N SER A 138 -8.81 -12.22 -8.00
CA SER A 138 -8.10 -10.94 -8.08
C SER A 138 -6.95 -11.03 -9.05
N LYS A 139 -6.97 -10.21 -10.12
CA LYS A 139 -5.82 -9.97 -11.00
C LYS A 139 -5.11 -8.70 -10.51
N ILE A 140 -3.91 -8.86 -9.96
CA ILE A 140 -3.18 -7.79 -9.26
C ILE A 140 -1.93 -7.46 -10.06
N GLN A 141 -1.78 -6.23 -10.52
CA GLN A 141 -0.54 -5.70 -11.09
C GLN A 141 -0.02 -4.57 -10.22
N LEU A 142 1.14 -4.80 -9.61
CA LEU A 142 1.83 -3.81 -8.76
C LEU A 142 3.32 -3.81 -9.10
N ASN A 143 3.91 -2.64 -9.33
CA ASN A 143 5.33 -2.49 -9.72
C ASN A 143 5.75 -3.44 -10.85
N GLN A 144 4.93 -3.59 -11.90
CA GLN A 144 5.15 -4.50 -13.04
C GLN A 144 5.10 -6.00 -12.66
N SER A 145 4.83 -6.34 -11.41
CA SER A 145 4.62 -7.72 -10.97
C SER A 145 3.15 -8.09 -11.10
N LEU A 146 2.85 -9.16 -11.81
CA LEU A 146 1.50 -9.68 -12.00
C LEU A 146 1.28 -10.88 -11.08
N LYS A 147 0.17 -10.86 -10.33
CA LYS A 147 -0.27 -11.96 -9.48
C LYS A 147 -1.76 -12.22 -9.69
N VAL A 148 -2.14 -13.49 -9.69
CA VAL A 148 -3.54 -13.91 -9.59
C VAL A 148 -3.75 -14.52 -8.21
N ASP A 149 -4.78 -14.08 -7.51
CA ASP A 149 -5.14 -14.56 -6.18
C ASP A 149 -6.61 -15.00 -6.18
N ASN A 150 -6.92 -16.07 -5.45
CA ASN A 150 -8.28 -16.58 -5.35
C ASN A 150 -8.63 -16.80 -3.88
N LYS A 151 -9.69 -16.13 -3.42
CA LYS A 151 -10.21 -16.27 -2.06
C LYS A 151 -11.65 -16.75 -2.07
N LYS A 152 -11.96 -17.65 -1.14
CA LYS A 152 -13.31 -18.19 -0.96
C LYS A 152 -13.81 -17.83 0.43
N PHE A 153 -15.08 -17.44 0.50
CA PHE A 153 -15.80 -17.14 1.72
C PHE A 153 -17.10 -17.96 1.71
N GLU A 154 -17.36 -18.64 2.79
CA GLU A 154 -18.54 -19.49 2.94
C GLU A 154 -19.51 -18.91 3.97
N THR A 155 -20.78 -19.18 3.80
CA THR A 155 -21.85 -18.75 4.73
C THR A 155 -21.91 -17.22 4.87
N VAL A 156 -21.86 -16.51 3.74
CA VAL A 156 -21.86 -15.05 3.65
C VAL A 156 -23.24 -14.52 3.31
N ASP A 157 -23.69 -13.55 4.08
CA ASP A 157 -24.88 -12.75 3.74
C ASP A 157 -24.45 -11.30 3.45
N LEU A 158 -24.41 -10.92 2.16
CA LEU A 158 -24.00 -9.57 1.74
C LEU A 158 -24.95 -8.45 2.19
N LEU A 159 -26.13 -8.79 2.73
CA LEU A 159 -27.03 -7.82 3.36
C LEU A 159 -26.58 -7.48 4.78
N LYS A 160 -25.73 -8.28 5.38
CA LYS A 160 -25.14 -8.01 6.68
C LYS A 160 -23.83 -7.26 6.51
N GLU A 161 -23.80 -6.06 7.03
CA GLU A 161 -22.60 -5.19 7.01
C GLU A 161 -21.36 -5.89 7.58
N LYS A 162 -21.54 -6.70 8.65
CA LYS A 162 -20.43 -7.45 9.26
C LYS A 162 -19.76 -8.42 8.29
N ASP A 163 -20.55 -9.16 7.50
CA ASP A 163 -20.02 -10.16 6.56
C ASP A 163 -19.32 -9.48 5.38
N LEU A 164 -19.92 -8.41 4.85
CA LEU A 164 -19.31 -7.59 3.80
C LEU A 164 -17.99 -7.00 4.26
N ASN A 165 -17.95 -6.43 5.48
CA ASN A 165 -16.73 -5.85 6.07
C ASN A 165 -15.63 -6.90 6.26
N LEU A 166 -15.98 -8.11 6.68
CA LEU A 166 -15.03 -9.21 6.83
C LEU A 166 -14.34 -9.53 5.48
N ILE A 167 -15.11 -9.58 4.40
CA ILE A 167 -14.56 -9.81 3.05
C ILE A 167 -13.67 -8.64 2.64
N LEU A 168 -14.14 -7.39 2.77
CA LEU A 168 -13.38 -6.19 2.39
C LEU A 168 -12.04 -6.11 3.14
N VAL A 169 -12.05 -6.29 4.45
CA VAL A 169 -10.84 -6.30 5.27
C VAL A 169 -9.89 -7.43 4.86
N SER A 170 -10.44 -8.63 4.61
CA SER A 170 -9.62 -9.78 4.17
C SER A 170 -8.95 -9.53 2.82
N LEU A 171 -9.66 -8.91 1.86
CA LEU A 171 -9.10 -8.55 0.55
C LEU A 171 -8.05 -7.45 0.68
N LYS A 172 -8.36 -6.36 1.38
CA LYS A 172 -7.41 -5.27 1.60
C LYS A 172 -6.14 -5.76 2.27
N ASN A 173 -6.24 -6.57 3.31
CA ASN A 173 -5.07 -7.16 3.97
C ASN A 173 -4.24 -8.03 3.02
N ALA A 174 -4.87 -8.79 2.12
CA ALA A 174 -4.14 -9.59 1.12
C ALA A 174 -3.38 -8.70 0.15
N TYR A 175 -4.00 -7.63 -0.35
CA TYR A 175 -3.37 -6.69 -1.28
C TYR A 175 -2.25 -5.90 -0.60
N GLU A 176 -2.46 -5.42 0.62
CA GLU A 176 -1.44 -4.77 1.45
C GLU A 176 -0.23 -5.68 1.70
N ASN A 177 -0.47 -6.94 2.06
CA ASN A 177 0.60 -7.90 2.30
C ASN A 177 1.38 -8.20 1.02
N TYR A 178 0.70 -8.28 -0.12
CA TYR A 178 1.38 -8.44 -1.40
C TYR A 178 2.22 -7.20 -1.74
N TRP A 179 1.66 -5.99 -1.60
CA TRP A 179 2.41 -4.74 -1.79
C TRP A 179 3.64 -4.67 -0.90
N LYS A 180 3.50 -4.97 0.39
CA LYS A 180 4.62 -5.02 1.34
C LYS A 180 5.67 -6.03 0.91
N SER A 181 5.27 -7.24 0.47
CA SER A 181 6.20 -8.30 0.08
C SER A 181 7.06 -7.94 -1.14
N ILE A 182 6.47 -7.32 -2.17
CA ILE A 182 7.21 -6.92 -3.39
C ILE A 182 8.05 -5.66 -3.21
N ASN A 183 7.78 -4.88 -2.15
CA ASN A 183 8.55 -3.68 -1.79
C ASN A 183 9.48 -3.89 -0.60
N GLN A 184 9.67 -5.13 -0.19
CA GLN A 184 10.57 -5.45 0.89
C GLN A 184 11.99 -5.00 0.58
N ILE A 185 12.57 -4.18 1.47
CA ILE A 185 13.95 -3.71 1.37
C ILE A 185 14.76 -4.50 2.39
N ASN A 186 15.83 -5.13 1.94
CA ASN A 186 16.77 -5.73 2.88
C ASN A 186 17.62 -4.62 3.52
N THR A 187 17.20 -4.11 4.66
CA THR A 187 17.89 -3.05 5.40
C THR A 187 19.10 -3.55 6.20
N SER A 188 19.35 -4.87 6.23
CA SER A 188 20.58 -5.42 6.82
C SER A 188 21.82 -5.18 5.97
N ILE A 189 21.65 -4.85 4.69
CA ILE A 189 22.75 -4.52 3.79
C ILE A 189 23.21 -3.09 4.08
N LYS A 190 24.45 -2.93 4.57
CA LYS A 190 25.09 -1.64 4.78
C LYS A 190 25.97 -1.31 3.57
N LEU A 191 25.52 -0.40 2.73
CA LEU A 191 26.24 0.03 1.54
C LEU A 191 27.01 1.31 1.83
N PRO A 192 28.37 1.28 1.85
CA PRO A 192 29.17 2.48 1.92
C PRO A 192 29.21 3.18 0.57
N LEU A 193 28.79 4.42 0.52
CA LEU A 193 28.81 5.28 -0.67
C LEU A 193 29.74 6.46 -0.44
N THR A 194 30.42 6.90 -1.49
CA THR A 194 31.19 8.15 -1.48
C THR A 194 30.63 9.12 -2.51
N ILE A 195 30.17 10.29 -2.06
CA ILE A 195 29.62 11.33 -2.91
C ILE A 195 30.51 12.55 -2.82
N SER A 196 30.84 13.15 -3.97
CA SER A 196 31.64 14.39 -4.09
C SER A 196 30.74 15.57 -4.44
N ILE A 197 30.85 16.65 -3.68
CA ILE A 197 30.13 17.91 -3.92
C ILE A 197 31.16 19.04 -4.02
N ASN A 198 30.96 19.96 -4.98
CA ASN A 198 31.79 21.11 -5.13
C ASN A 198 31.75 22.01 -3.89
N ALA A 199 32.93 22.26 -3.29
CA ALA A 199 33.10 22.98 -2.03
C ALA A 199 32.62 24.43 -2.07
N THR A 200 32.60 25.08 -3.25
CA THR A 200 32.17 26.48 -3.40
C THR A 200 30.63 26.63 -3.33
N LYS A 201 29.88 25.55 -3.42
CA LYS A 201 28.40 25.56 -3.44
C LYS A 201 27.82 25.34 -2.05
N HIS A 202 28.09 26.21 -1.09
CA HIS A 202 27.68 26.08 0.32
C HIS A 202 26.18 25.82 0.51
N LYS A 203 25.30 26.46 -0.28
CA LYS A 203 23.85 26.19 -0.19
C LYS A 203 23.51 24.74 -0.55
N LYS A 204 24.16 24.19 -1.60
CA LYS A 204 23.92 22.80 -2.00
C LYS A 204 24.42 21.81 -0.96
N ILE A 205 25.54 22.12 -0.30
CA ILE A 205 26.08 21.28 0.78
C ILE A 205 25.08 21.20 1.94
N LYS A 206 24.55 22.32 2.42
CA LYS A 206 23.55 22.36 3.49
C LYS A 206 22.26 21.61 3.14
N ILE A 207 21.77 21.81 1.90
CA ILE A 207 20.57 21.09 1.41
C ILE A 207 20.83 19.58 1.37
N PHE A 208 22.02 19.16 0.93
CA PHE A 208 22.40 17.76 0.86
C PHE A 208 22.53 17.13 2.26
N GLU A 209 23.20 17.80 3.21
CA GLU A 209 23.28 17.34 4.59
C GLU A 209 21.90 17.22 5.23
N TYR A 210 21.03 18.21 5.00
CA TYR A 210 19.65 18.16 5.45
C TYR A 210 18.92 16.95 4.84
N ALA A 211 19.00 16.76 3.53
CA ALA A 211 18.37 15.63 2.85
C ALA A 211 18.87 14.28 3.38
N LEU A 212 20.18 14.13 3.66
CA LEU A 212 20.73 12.91 4.25
C LEU A 212 20.18 12.64 5.65
N ASN A 213 19.93 13.68 6.43
CA ASN A 213 19.32 13.54 7.76
C ASN A 213 17.86 13.09 7.70
N GLU A 214 17.12 13.49 6.65
CA GLU A 214 15.70 13.13 6.46
C GLU A 214 15.50 11.76 5.81
N LEU A 215 16.54 11.20 5.18
CA LEU A 215 16.44 9.88 4.53
C LEU A 215 16.45 8.75 5.57
N ASP A 216 15.35 7.99 5.64
CA ASP A 216 15.16 6.91 6.59
C ASP A 216 16.22 5.78 6.52
N LEU A 217 16.74 5.52 5.32
CA LEU A 217 17.68 4.44 5.06
C LEU A 217 19.16 4.89 5.15
N VAL A 218 19.41 6.15 5.46
CA VAL A 218 20.77 6.63 5.76
C VAL A 218 21.02 6.44 7.25
N SER A 219 21.86 5.48 7.59
CA SER A 219 22.19 5.21 9.00
C SER A 219 23.22 6.18 9.56
N ASN A 220 24.18 6.58 8.74
CA ASN A 220 25.23 7.53 9.11
C ASN A 220 25.81 8.22 7.86
N PHE A 221 26.33 9.43 8.05
CA PHE A 221 27.19 10.08 7.06
C PHE A 221 28.24 10.95 7.76
N GLU A 222 29.39 11.07 7.13
CA GLU A 222 30.53 11.84 7.62
C GLU A 222 31.28 12.49 6.46
N ILE A 223 31.99 13.59 6.71
CA ILE A 223 32.91 14.16 5.74
C ILE A 223 34.19 13.30 5.76
N LEU A 224 34.43 12.58 4.68
CA LEU A 224 35.60 11.73 4.54
C LEU A 224 36.87 12.54 4.29
N ARG A 225 36.78 13.54 3.44
CA ARG A 225 37.90 14.48 3.10
C ARG A 225 37.38 15.74 2.47
N LEU A 226 38.22 16.79 2.60
CA LEU A 226 38.01 18.09 1.98
C LEU A 226 39.24 18.38 1.14
N ASN A 227 39.07 18.88 -0.09
CA ASN A 227 40.12 19.50 -0.88
C ASN A 227 39.63 20.87 -1.38
N ASN A 228 40.50 21.60 -2.11
CA ASN A 228 40.22 22.99 -2.53
C ASN A 228 38.93 23.14 -3.36
N ASN A 229 38.47 22.06 -4.03
CA ASN A 229 37.38 22.11 -4.96
C ASN A 229 36.17 21.25 -4.54
N ASN A 230 36.37 20.21 -3.73
CA ASN A 230 35.32 19.24 -3.43
C ASN A 230 35.34 18.79 -1.96
N ILE A 231 34.14 18.54 -1.45
CA ILE A 231 33.89 17.84 -0.20
C ILE A 231 33.43 16.42 -0.55
N PHE A 232 34.02 15.42 0.08
CA PHE A 232 33.66 14.01 -0.08
C PHE A 232 32.95 13.54 1.16
N PHE A 233 31.69 13.13 0.97
CA PHE A 233 30.89 12.52 2.00
C PHE A 233 30.96 11.01 1.89
N LYS A 234 31.21 10.34 3.01
CA LYS A 234 30.98 8.92 3.15
C LYS A 234 29.60 8.71 3.78
N ILE A 235 28.76 7.94 3.15
CA ILE A 235 27.39 7.69 3.56
C ILE A 235 27.23 6.18 3.76
N ILE A 236 26.64 5.79 4.87
CA ILE A 236 26.23 4.40 5.09
C ILE A 236 24.73 4.31 4.83
N TYR A 237 24.39 3.61 3.76
CA TYR A 237 23.01 3.42 3.31
C TYR A 237 22.56 1.98 3.57
N ASN A 238 21.40 1.81 4.24
CA ASN A 238 20.84 0.53 4.59
C ASN A 238 19.89 0.07 3.46
N GLY A 239 20.43 -0.53 2.42
CA GLY A 239 19.64 -1.00 1.29
C GLY A 239 20.47 -1.29 0.04
N SER A 240 19.79 -1.66 -1.05
CA SER A 240 20.45 -1.96 -2.32
C SER A 240 20.83 -0.67 -3.09
N PRO A 241 21.88 -0.70 -3.92
CA PRO A 241 22.32 0.44 -4.73
C PRO A 241 21.23 1.07 -5.58
N ASN A 242 20.40 0.24 -6.20
CA ASN A 242 19.35 0.66 -7.14
C ASN A 242 18.21 1.48 -6.46
N ARG A 243 18.22 1.61 -5.15
CA ARG A 243 17.24 2.37 -4.40
C ARG A 243 17.78 3.69 -3.84
N PHE A 244 19.10 3.90 -3.94
CA PHE A 244 19.74 5.15 -3.52
C PHE A 244 19.73 6.19 -4.64
N ILE A 245 19.69 5.76 -5.88
CA ILE A 245 19.70 6.60 -7.11
C ILE A 245 18.23 6.98 -7.48
#